data_707b5e5e7413d7e65ea1729b77ea422c
#
_entry.id   707b5e5e7413d7e65ea1729b77ea422c
#
_cell.length_a   1.000
_cell.length_b   1.000
_cell.length_c   1.000
_cell.angle_alpha   90.00
_cell.angle_beta   90.00
_cell.angle_gamma   90.00
#
_symmetry.space_group_name_H-M   'P 1'
#
loop_
_entity.id
_entity.type
_entity.pdbx_description
1 polymer ?
#
loop_
_entity_poly.entity_id
_entity_poly.type
_entity_poly.pdbx_seq_one_letter_code
_entity_poly.pdbx_strand_id
1 'polypeptide(L)'
;MTNQLQKRDRFRRILPALLGAAAGIAVFLWVYGTAPLHTGWDNWILQGYDEWDVQQHYAGWLLFRNAHWSFPLGMADTIAVPDGTVISYTDSLPWVSIFFKLLRGVLPAAFQWFGWYTLGCFALQGTAGALLCARCVPGWKQKSAVGLLGGALFACLPTLWERAFRHTALASQWLFLFAMYVYLESRCTLHLTGRTPRLRWWLPVLAFVAVGIHPYFLPLVMVCALLWSIDRGRLSRDWKGAATDFASALAAALVGGLLCGAIGSGTSLSREGYGEFSMNLNALINPSSRGGYTWSRLLSALPLQAGQYDGFNYLGLGVLVLLVVALVLSVVAFFRRPQAVKNWWHRNWPVAAACALLTLFAVSNHVYWGNMGFTIPLPQWLLNLCGIFRSSGRMFYLPAACLAVWGVYTLIGTCRSLSRPAVCSGVLLALVLAVQVWDLSTVAAEKHDWFDRAMAEPVENVAFHSMTSGIGAGHTSLLAAGEVRDDRLRLLAILAGKEGLSTNLDIAVSGSRDASAMNRADTAALLQSGSYDPSAVYVTTDESVWLQWQQIFAGDDALTFFVADSCYFMLCLNP
;
A
#
# COMPACT_ATOMS: atom_id res chain seq x y z
N MET A 1 15.67 42.69 12.67
CA MET A 1 15.54 41.78 13.84
C MET A 1 14.25 40.93 13.77
N THR A 2 13.10 41.47 13.45
CA THR A 2 11.78 40.76 13.35
C THR A 2 11.77 39.62 12.34
N ASN A 3 12.36 39.78 11.16
CA ASN A 3 12.34 38.78 10.07
C ASN A 3 13.21 37.54 10.39
N GLN A 4 14.32 37.71 11.13
CA GLN A 4 15.17 36.59 11.57
C GLN A 4 14.52 35.79 12.71
N LEU A 5 13.82 36.45 13.62
CA LEU A 5 13.08 35.79 14.70
C LEU A 5 11.91 34.95 14.13
N GLN A 6 11.15 35.49 13.18
CA GLN A 6 10.07 34.76 12.49
C GLN A 6 10.60 33.53 11.72
N LYS A 7 11.72 33.65 11.00
CA LYS A 7 12.37 32.52 10.30
C LYS A 7 12.81 31.43 11.27
N ARG A 8 13.40 31.81 12.42
CA ARG A 8 13.85 30.90 13.46
C ARG A 8 12.69 30.13 14.11
N ASP A 9 11.56 30.82 14.36
CA ASP A 9 10.38 30.20 14.93
C ASP A 9 9.67 29.26 13.93
N ARG A 10 9.64 29.62 12.65
CA ARG A 10 9.13 28.76 11.59
C ARG A 10 9.99 27.49 11.45
N PHE A 11 11.31 27.62 11.45
CA PHE A 11 12.22 26.48 11.40
C PHE A 11 12.02 25.51 12.59
N ARG A 12 11.90 26.03 13.82
CA ARG A 12 11.66 25.23 15.01
C ARG A 12 10.36 24.42 14.96
N ARG A 13 9.33 24.92 14.28
CA ARG A 13 8.06 24.22 14.10
C ARG A 13 8.16 23.08 13.08
N ILE A 14 8.99 23.23 12.06
CA ILE A 14 9.15 22.26 10.97
C ILE A 14 10.20 21.18 11.33
N LEU A 15 11.16 21.50 12.20
CA LEU A 15 12.29 20.62 12.53
C LEU A 15 11.88 19.19 12.94
N PRO A 16 10.86 18.95 13.79
CA PRO A 16 10.44 17.58 14.09
C PRO A 16 10.02 16.78 12.84
N ALA A 17 9.33 17.43 11.90
CA ALA A 17 8.91 16.82 10.65
C ALA A 17 10.10 16.43 9.77
N LEU A 18 11.09 17.34 9.63
CA LEU A 18 12.32 17.08 8.88
C LEU A 18 13.14 15.95 9.48
N LEU A 19 13.27 15.92 10.81
CA LEU A 19 13.97 14.85 11.52
C LEU A 19 13.24 13.51 11.36
N GLY A 20 11.91 13.52 11.38
CA GLY A 20 11.11 12.34 11.09
C GLY A 20 11.29 11.82 9.67
N ALA A 21 11.30 12.72 8.67
CA ALA A 21 11.61 12.36 7.28
C ALA A 21 13.01 11.73 7.14
N ALA A 22 14.00 12.35 7.75
CA ALA A 22 15.39 11.83 7.74
C ALA A 22 15.47 10.46 8.42
N ALA A 23 14.76 10.24 9.52
CA ALA A 23 14.68 8.94 10.19
C ALA A 23 14.02 7.89 9.29
N GLY A 24 12.92 8.23 8.60
CA GLY A 24 12.26 7.33 7.64
C GLY A 24 13.19 6.94 6.48
N ILE A 25 13.89 7.91 5.90
CA ILE A 25 14.90 7.67 4.85
C ILE A 25 16.02 6.76 5.37
N ALA A 26 16.54 7.01 6.58
CA ALA A 26 17.57 6.16 7.17
C ALA A 26 17.11 4.72 7.39
N VAL A 27 15.87 4.52 7.84
CA VAL A 27 15.28 3.17 7.98
C VAL A 27 15.13 2.49 6.62
N PHE A 28 14.65 3.21 5.58
CA PHE A 28 14.58 2.66 4.22
C PHE A 28 15.94 2.18 3.73
N LEU A 29 16.96 3.03 3.84
CA LEU A 29 18.33 2.69 3.40
C LEU A 29 18.94 1.54 4.21
N TRP A 30 18.62 1.44 5.48
CA TRP A 30 19.04 0.31 6.30
C TRP A 30 18.40 -1.01 5.85
N VAL A 31 17.11 -1.00 5.48
CA VAL A 31 16.36 -2.23 5.15
C VAL A 31 16.54 -2.66 3.69
N TYR A 32 16.65 -1.71 2.75
CA TYR A 32 16.61 -2.00 1.31
C TYR A 32 17.84 -1.51 0.55
N GLY A 33 18.75 -0.78 1.19
CA GLY A 33 19.89 -0.19 0.51
C GLY A 33 19.49 0.87 -0.53
N THR A 34 20.32 1.02 -1.55
CA THR A 34 20.12 1.96 -2.67
C THR A 34 19.69 1.27 -3.96
N ALA A 35 19.79 -0.04 -4.02
CA ALA A 35 19.52 -0.85 -5.20
C ALA A 35 18.16 -0.53 -5.87
N PRO A 36 17.00 -0.52 -5.14
CA PRO A 36 15.71 -0.25 -5.75
C PRO A 36 15.54 1.20 -6.26
N LEU A 37 16.46 2.12 -5.94
CA LEU A 37 16.40 3.51 -6.40
C LEU A 37 16.89 3.70 -7.85
N HIS A 38 17.51 2.69 -8.45
CA HIS A 38 17.96 2.72 -9.84
C HIS A 38 16.77 2.56 -10.78
N THR A 39 16.27 3.67 -11.32
CA THR A 39 15.02 3.73 -12.10
C THR A 39 15.05 2.99 -13.43
N GLY A 40 16.23 2.76 -14.02
CA GLY A 40 16.44 1.99 -15.24
C GLY A 40 16.75 0.51 -14.99
N TRP A 41 16.74 0.06 -13.73
CA TRP A 41 17.06 -1.31 -13.36
C TRP A 41 15.82 -1.98 -12.75
N ASP A 42 15.31 -2.96 -13.44
CA ASP A 42 14.08 -3.67 -13.10
C ASP A 42 14.28 -5.18 -12.83
N ASN A 43 15.53 -5.66 -12.77
CA ASN A 43 15.83 -7.07 -12.55
C ASN A 43 15.16 -7.64 -11.30
N TRP A 44 15.19 -6.89 -10.19
CA TRP A 44 14.56 -7.28 -8.94
C TRP A 44 13.04 -7.46 -9.07
N ILE A 45 12.39 -6.72 -9.98
CA ILE A 45 10.97 -6.89 -10.29
C ILE A 45 10.78 -8.17 -11.10
N LEU A 46 11.63 -8.40 -12.10
CA LEU A 46 11.56 -9.57 -12.97
C LEU A 46 11.86 -10.87 -12.22
N GLN A 47 12.69 -10.83 -11.17
CA GLN A 47 12.96 -11.94 -10.27
C GLN A 47 11.81 -12.23 -9.28
N GLY A 48 10.76 -11.40 -9.27
CA GLY A 48 9.58 -11.61 -8.44
C GLY A 48 9.84 -11.39 -6.95
N TYR A 49 10.40 -10.21 -6.57
CA TYR A 49 10.58 -9.87 -5.16
C TYR A 49 9.33 -10.18 -4.34
N ASP A 50 9.49 -11.02 -3.32
CA ASP A 50 8.54 -11.26 -2.23
C ASP A 50 7.11 -11.61 -2.69
N GLU A 51 6.94 -12.42 -3.68
CA GLU A 51 5.72 -12.74 -4.42
C GLU A 51 5.54 -11.89 -5.70
N TRP A 52 4.69 -12.36 -6.57
CA TRP A 52 4.53 -11.86 -7.93
C TRP A 52 3.77 -10.52 -8.05
N ASP A 53 3.25 -9.95 -6.96
CA ASP A 53 2.42 -8.73 -7.00
C ASP A 53 3.15 -7.53 -7.61
N VAL A 54 4.45 -7.36 -7.30
CA VAL A 54 5.23 -6.26 -7.86
C VAL A 54 5.34 -6.33 -9.39
N GLN A 55 5.39 -7.53 -9.96
CA GLN A 55 5.39 -7.71 -11.43
C GLN A 55 4.06 -7.26 -12.04
N GLN A 56 2.94 -7.57 -11.40
CA GLN A 56 1.62 -7.10 -11.82
C GLN A 56 1.53 -5.58 -11.81
N HIS A 57 2.02 -4.94 -10.72
CA HIS A 57 2.04 -3.48 -10.61
C HIS A 57 2.91 -2.85 -11.71
N TYR A 58 4.04 -3.47 -12.01
CA TYR A 58 4.97 -3.00 -13.04
C TYR A 58 4.41 -3.20 -14.45
N ALA A 59 3.84 -4.36 -14.75
CA ALA A 59 3.16 -4.63 -16.02
C ALA A 59 2.03 -3.61 -16.26
N GLY A 60 1.20 -3.37 -15.23
CA GLY A 60 0.14 -2.36 -15.30
C GLY A 60 0.67 -0.96 -15.60
N TRP A 61 1.76 -0.54 -14.94
CA TRP A 61 2.41 0.72 -15.25
C TRP A 61 2.94 0.79 -16.68
N LEU A 62 3.67 -0.23 -17.14
CA LEU A 62 4.28 -0.25 -18.48
C LEU A 62 3.22 -0.20 -19.59
N LEU A 63 2.15 -0.96 -19.46
CA LEU A 63 1.04 -0.95 -20.40
C LEU A 63 0.29 0.39 -20.34
N PHE A 64 -0.05 0.88 -19.15
CA PHE A 64 -0.76 2.15 -18.98
C PHE A 64 0.01 3.36 -19.52
N ARG A 65 1.34 3.39 -19.40
CA ARG A 65 2.14 4.50 -19.96
C ARG A 65 1.99 4.63 -21.47
N ASN A 66 1.75 3.51 -22.17
CA ASN A 66 1.60 3.47 -23.63
C ASN A 66 0.15 3.72 -24.07
N ALA A 67 -0.83 3.58 -23.19
CA ALA A 67 -2.24 3.79 -23.47
C ALA A 67 -2.55 5.23 -23.97
N HIS A 68 -3.64 5.39 -24.70
CA HIS A 68 -4.14 6.70 -25.08
C HIS A 68 -4.70 7.45 -23.85
N TRP A 69 -4.75 8.77 -23.94
CA TRP A 69 -5.44 9.56 -22.92
C TRP A 69 -6.94 9.52 -23.15
N SER A 70 -7.69 9.08 -22.15
CA SER A 70 -9.15 8.99 -22.17
C SER A 70 -9.72 9.30 -20.78
N PHE A 71 -11.02 9.41 -20.67
CA PHE A 71 -11.70 9.55 -19.39
C PHE A 71 -12.37 8.21 -19.03
N PRO A 72 -12.21 7.74 -17.78
CA PRO A 72 -11.41 8.30 -16.67
C PRO A 72 -9.90 8.28 -16.96
N LEU A 73 -9.14 9.19 -16.31
CA LEU A 73 -7.69 9.35 -16.56
C LEU A 73 -6.88 8.07 -16.31
N GLY A 74 -7.39 7.16 -15.50
CA GLY A 74 -6.79 5.86 -15.22
C GLY A 74 -7.14 4.78 -16.24
N MET A 75 -7.84 5.07 -17.33
CA MET A 75 -8.18 4.08 -18.36
C MET A 75 -6.94 3.64 -19.13
N ALA A 76 -6.79 2.34 -19.33
CA ALA A 76 -5.75 1.66 -20.06
C ALA A 76 -6.36 0.80 -21.17
N ASP A 77 -6.44 1.35 -22.36
CA ASP A 77 -6.92 0.69 -23.58
C ASP A 77 -5.90 -0.31 -24.17
N THR A 78 -4.75 -0.42 -23.57
CA THR A 78 -3.66 -1.35 -23.91
C THR A 78 -3.68 -2.65 -23.09
N ILE A 79 -4.58 -2.79 -22.11
CA ILE A 79 -4.72 -3.98 -21.26
C ILE A 79 -6.06 -4.62 -21.55
N ALA A 80 -6.11 -5.95 -21.66
CA ALA A 80 -7.34 -6.72 -21.89
C ALA A 80 -8.10 -6.25 -23.15
N VAL A 81 -7.36 -5.99 -24.24
CA VAL A 81 -7.99 -5.53 -25.50
C VAL A 81 -8.98 -6.57 -26.04
N PRO A 82 -10.08 -6.14 -26.70
CA PRO A 82 -10.42 -4.76 -27.08
C PRO A 82 -11.09 -3.93 -25.97
N ASP A 83 -11.49 -4.54 -24.84
CA ASP A 83 -12.35 -3.90 -23.82
C ASP A 83 -11.62 -2.84 -23.00
N GLY A 84 -10.34 -3.01 -22.74
CA GLY A 84 -9.56 -2.17 -21.86
C GLY A 84 -9.87 -2.40 -20.37
N THR A 85 -9.10 -1.79 -19.49
CA THR A 85 -9.34 -1.78 -18.03
C THR A 85 -8.84 -0.48 -17.41
N VAL A 86 -9.12 -0.27 -16.12
CA VAL A 86 -8.58 0.87 -15.40
C VAL A 86 -7.40 0.47 -14.52
N ILE A 87 -6.38 1.32 -14.50
CA ILE A 87 -5.14 1.07 -13.74
C ILE A 87 -5.35 0.89 -12.24
N SER A 88 -6.50 1.35 -11.71
CA SER A 88 -6.89 1.13 -10.32
C SER A 88 -6.99 -0.35 -9.96
N TYR A 89 -7.27 -1.23 -10.91
CA TYR A 89 -7.41 -2.67 -10.70
C TYR A 89 -6.12 -3.47 -10.90
N THR A 90 -5.06 -2.82 -11.38
CA THR A 90 -3.72 -3.43 -11.49
C THR A 90 -2.83 -3.10 -10.29
N ASP A 91 -3.35 -2.40 -9.29
CA ASP A 91 -2.63 -1.90 -8.10
C ASP A 91 -1.41 -1.01 -8.42
N SER A 92 -1.38 -0.43 -9.63
CA SER A 92 -0.26 0.37 -10.14
C SER A 92 -0.35 1.85 -9.76
N LEU A 93 -0.93 2.19 -8.62
CA LEU A 93 -1.00 3.52 -8.02
C LEU A 93 -1.47 4.62 -9.01
N PRO A 94 -2.76 4.76 -9.28
CA PRO A 94 -3.29 5.66 -10.29
C PRO A 94 -2.67 7.06 -10.34
N TRP A 95 -2.59 7.78 -9.22
CA TRP A 95 -2.01 9.13 -9.21
C TRP A 95 -0.54 9.18 -9.60
N VAL A 96 0.25 8.20 -9.16
CA VAL A 96 1.68 8.12 -9.47
C VAL A 96 1.88 7.76 -10.93
N SER A 97 1.14 6.78 -11.42
CA SER A 97 1.19 6.34 -12.82
C SER A 97 0.71 7.44 -13.77
N ILE A 98 -0.39 8.16 -13.46
CA ILE A 98 -0.86 9.31 -14.24
C ILE A 98 0.23 10.39 -14.30
N PHE A 99 0.88 10.69 -13.16
CA PHE A 99 1.97 11.66 -13.12
C PHE A 99 3.14 11.25 -14.04
N PHE A 100 3.62 10.01 -13.95
CA PHE A 100 4.72 9.56 -14.80
C PHE A 100 4.30 9.37 -16.27
N LYS A 101 3.04 9.06 -16.55
CA LYS A 101 2.51 9.03 -17.93
C LYS A 101 2.61 10.40 -18.63
N LEU A 102 2.47 11.51 -17.91
CA LEU A 102 2.72 12.85 -18.44
C LEU A 102 4.17 13.03 -18.93
N LEU A 103 5.11 12.30 -18.35
CA LEU A 103 6.54 12.36 -18.65
C LEU A 103 6.99 11.24 -19.61
N ARG A 104 6.07 10.42 -20.14
CA ARG A 104 6.39 9.20 -20.90
C ARG A 104 7.36 9.41 -22.07
N GLY A 105 7.33 10.57 -22.71
CA GLY A 105 8.18 10.88 -23.86
C GLY A 105 9.67 11.07 -23.54
N VAL A 106 10.04 11.21 -22.26
CA VAL A 106 11.43 11.37 -21.78
C VAL A 106 11.91 10.23 -20.90
N LEU A 107 11.03 9.28 -20.55
CA LEU A 107 11.36 8.16 -19.68
C LEU A 107 11.83 6.95 -20.50
N PRO A 108 12.87 6.21 -20.07
CA PRO A 108 13.32 4.99 -20.73
C PRO A 108 12.26 3.89 -20.70
N ALA A 109 12.36 2.90 -21.61
CA ALA A 109 11.39 1.80 -21.71
C ALA A 109 11.26 1.02 -20.39
N ALA A 110 12.38 0.68 -19.75
CA ALA A 110 12.44 -0.07 -18.50
C ALA A 110 12.29 0.81 -17.25
N PHE A 111 11.69 2.03 -17.36
CA PHE A 111 11.57 2.94 -16.23
C PHE A 111 10.67 2.39 -15.13
N GLN A 112 11.23 2.24 -13.92
CA GLN A 112 10.51 1.93 -12.69
C GLN A 112 10.65 3.08 -11.68
N TRP A 113 9.57 3.40 -11.00
CA TRP A 113 9.49 4.45 -9.96
C TRP A 113 9.28 3.90 -8.55
N PHE A 114 9.16 2.58 -8.40
CA PHE A 114 8.75 1.89 -7.16
C PHE A 114 9.71 2.16 -6.00
N GLY A 115 11.01 2.18 -6.26
CA GLY A 115 12.03 2.48 -5.25
C GLY A 115 11.86 3.87 -4.64
N TRP A 116 11.75 4.90 -5.48
CA TRP A 116 11.56 6.28 -5.04
C TRP A 116 10.22 6.51 -4.36
N TYR A 117 9.16 5.87 -4.85
CA TYR A 117 7.86 5.92 -4.20
C TYR A 117 7.92 5.33 -2.79
N THR A 118 8.53 4.15 -2.62
CA THR A 118 8.66 3.49 -1.32
C THR A 118 9.55 4.31 -0.37
N LEU A 119 10.67 4.86 -0.86
CA LEU A 119 11.47 5.82 -0.08
C LEU A 119 10.61 7.01 0.39
N GLY A 120 9.78 7.57 -0.49
CA GLY A 120 8.82 8.62 -0.16
C GLY A 120 7.83 8.19 0.92
N CYS A 121 7.31 6.96 0.86
CA CYS A 121 6.43 6.41 1.88
C CYS A 121 7.12 6.32 3.25
N PHE A 122 8.37 5.86 3.32
CA PHE A 122 9.15 5.83 4.56
C PHE A 122 9.42 7.23 5.12
N ALA A 123 9.80 8.19 4.27
CA ALA A 123 10.00 9.57 4.67
C ALA A 123 8.71 10.22 5.23
N LEU A 124 7.58 10.02 4.56
CA LEU A 124 6.28 10.53 4.98
C LEU A 124 5.75 9.81 6.23
N GLN A 125 5.98 8.50 6.35
CA GLN A 125 5.66 7.70 7.55
C GLN A 125 6.43 8.22 8.76
N GLY A 126 7.75 8.41 8.62
CA GLY A 126 8.59 9.00 9.66
C GLY A 126 8.16 10.42 10.02
N THR A 127 7.80 11.24 9.02
CA THR A 127 7.26 12.60 9.24
C THR A 127 5.96 12.56 10.06
N ALA A 128 5.00 11.72 9.67
CA ALA A 128 3.72 11.60 10.38
C ALA A 128 3.91 11.10 11.81
N GLY A 129 4.73 10.06 12.01
CA GLY A 129 5.10 9.54 13.32
C GLY A 129 5.76 10.60 14.21
N ALA A 130 6.69 11.37 13.64
CA ALA A 130 7.35 12.49 14.34
C ALA A 130 6.36 13.56 14.79
N LEU A 131 5.45 13.98 13.92
CA LEU A 131 4.43 14.97 14.25
C LEU A 131 3.47 14.48 15.32
N LEU A 132 3.02 13.22 15.23
CA LEU A 132 2.14 12.59 16.21
C LEU A 132 2.80 12.51 17.60
N CYS A 133 4.05 12.05 17.68
CA CYS A 133 4.78 11.92 18.95
C CYS A 133 5.19 13.28 19.52
N ALA A 134 5.61 14.24 18.69
CA ALA A 134 6.01 15.59 19.12
C ALA A 134 4.87 16.35 19.81
N ARG A 135 3.61 15.99 19.58
CA ARG A 135 2.44 16.58 20.29
C ARG A 135 2.44 16.26 21.79
N CYS A 136 3.10 15.19 22.19
CA CYS A 136 3.11 14.74 23.60
C CYS A 136 3.97 15.62 24.51
N VAL A 137 4.82 16.49 23.94
CA VAL A 137 5.78 17.33 24.68
C VAL A 137 5.65 18.83 24.34
N PRO A 138 5.96 19.76 25.28
CA PRO A 138 5.71 21.17 25.07
C PRO A 138 6.84 21.91 24.33
N GLY A 139 8.10 21.68 24.67
CA GLY A 139 9.25 22.47 24.21
C GLY A 139 9.76 22.05 22.83
N TRP A 140 10.27 23.01 22.01
CA TRP A 140 10.77 22.71 20.65
C TRP A 140 11.93 21.71 20.62
N LYS A 141 12.87 21.76 21.58
CA LYS A 141 13.98 20.81 21.70
C LYS A 141 13.48 19.40 22.00
N GLN A 142 12.51 19.29 22.92
CA GLN A 142 11.85 18.01 23.23
C GLN A 142 11.06 17.50 22.04
N LYS A 143 10.30 18.37 21.35
CA LYS A 143 9.57 18.03 20.13
C LYS A 143 10.50 17.48 19.05
N SER A 144 11.70 18.03 18.90
CA SER A 144 12.70 17.56 17.93
C SER A 144 13.24 16.18 18.29
N ALA A 145 13.62 15.96 19.57
CA ALA A 145 14.12 14.67 20.03
C ALA A 145 13.05 13.57 19.98
N VAL A 146 11.85 13.85 20.53
CA VAL A 146 10.73 12.90 20.53
C VAL A 146 10.22 12.70 19.11
N GLY A 147 10.28 13.73 18.25
CA GLY A 147 9.94 13.62 16.83
C GLY A 147 10.89 12.70 16.08
N LEU A 148 12.19 12.84 16.27
CA LEU A 148 13.17 11.93 15.66
C LEU A 148 12.93 10.48 16.06
N LEU A 149 12.84 10.21 17.37
CA LEU A 149 12.65 8.86 17.90
C LEU A 149 11.26 8.27 17.51
N GLY A 150 10.20 9.08 17.58
CA GLY A 150 8.86 8.68 17.14
C GLY A 150 8.80 8.45 15.64
N GLY A 151 9.45 9.29 14.83
CA GLY A 151 9.55 9.11 13.39
C GLY A 151 10.24 7.79 13.03
N ALA A 152 11.38 7.50 13.67
CA ALA A 152 12.08 6.23 13.51
C ALA A 152 11.20 5.03 13.95
N LEU A 153 10.51 5.14 15.10
CA LEU A 153 9.64 4.08 15.59
C LEU A 153 8.49 3.76 14.61
N PHE A 154 7.85 4.80 14.04
CA PHE A 154 6.79 4.60 13.06
C PHE A 154 7.32 4.10 11.71
N ALA A 155 8.52 4.48 11.29
CA ALA A 155 9.18 3.92 10.13
C ALA A 155 9.61 2.45 10.33
N CYS A 156 9.81 2.02 11.60
CA CYS A 156 10.10 0.64 11.98
C CYS A 156 8.84 -0.19 12.32
N LEU A 157 7.65 0.22 11.90
CA LEU A 157 6.47 -0.64 12.04
C LEU A 157 6.52 -1.79 11.03
N PRO A 158 6.43 -3.06 11.46
CA PRO A 158 6.54 -4.23 10.59
C PRO A 158 5.55 -4.23 9.41
N THR A 159 4.35 -3.69 9.63
CA THR A 159 3.32 -3.58 8.58
C THR A 159 3.74 -2.70 7.40
N LEU A 160 4.57 -1.67 7.62
CA LEU A 160 5.14 -0.87 6.53
C LEU A 160 6.13 -1.70 5.71
N TRP A 161 7.04 -2.43 6.38
CA TRP A 161 8.08 -3.23 5.73
C TRP A 161 7.50 -4.44 5.00
N GLU A 162 6.42 -5.03 5.52
CA GLU A 162 5.72 -6.13 4.89
C GLU A 162 5.06 -5.71 3.58
N ARG A 163 4.54 -4.47 3.50
CA ARG A 163 3.88 -3.95 2.30
C ARG A 163 4.83 -3.31 1.30
N ALA A 164 6.00 -2.85 1.73
CA ALA A 164 6.98 -2.26 0.84
C ALA A 164 7.45 -3.26 -0.22
N PHE A 165 7.34 -2.88 -1.49
CA PHE A 165 7.65 -3.66 -2.69
C PHE A 165 6.75 -4.88 -2.95
N ARG A 166 6.20 -5.54 -1.93
CA ARG A 166 5.23 -6.62 -2.10
C ARG A 166 3.90 -6.09 -2.63
N HIS A 167 3.30 -5.19 -1.89
CA HIS A 167 2.05 -4.52 -2.25
C HIS A 167 2.26 -3.01 -2.12
N THR A 168 3.04 -2.46 -3.05
CA THR A 168 3.66 -1.13 -2.96
C THR A 168 2.66 -0.02 -2.61
N ALA A 169 1.44 -0.08 -3.13
CA ALA A 169 0.39 0.88 -2.81
C ALA A 169 0.08 0.91 -1.30
N LEU A 170 0.09 -0.25 -0.62
CA LEU A 170 -0.19 -0.35 0.81
C LEU A 170 0.94 0.13 1.72
N ALA A 171 2.11 0.45 1.19
CA ALA A 171 3.15 1.16 1.93
C ALA A 171 2.75 2.61 2.26
N SER A 172 1.71 3.16 1.65
CA SER A 172 1.22 4.53 1.90
C SER A 172 0.45 4.70 3.22
N GLN A 173 0.85 4.01 4.27
CA GLN A 173 0.26 4.12 5.61
C GLN A 173 0.32 5.55 6.18
N TRP A 174 1.25 6.38 5.69
CA TRP A 174 1.32 7.80 6.02
C TRP A 174 0.02 8.57 5.77
N LEU A 175 -0.85 8.11 4.86
CA LEU A 175 -2.13 8.77 4.54
C LEU A 175 -3.04 8.84 5.77
N PHE A 176 -3.32 7.72 6.41
CA PHE A 176 -4.16 7.72 7.61
C PHE A 176 -3.43 8.28 8.84
N LEU A 177 -2.10 8.19 8.91
CA LEU A 177 -1.33 8.82 9.98
C LEU A 177 -1.41 10.35 9.90
N PHE A 178 -1.30 10.94 8.71
CA PHE A 178 -1.53 12.39 8.54
C PHE A 178 -3.00 12.75 8.81
N ALA A 179 -3.96 11.93 8.37
CA ALA A 179 -5.37 12.17 8.71
C ALA A 179 -5.61 12.16 10.23
N MET A 180 -4.99 11.21 10.95
CA MET A 180 -5.00 11.16 12.42
C MET A 180 -4.34 12.41 13.04
N TYR A 181 -3.19 12.84 12.50
CA TYR A 181 -2.52 14.07 12.95
C TYR A 181 -3.41 15.30 12.75
N VAL A 182 -4.00 15.46 11.56
CA VAL A 182 -4.92 16.57 11.22
C VAL A 182 -6.12 16.56 12.15
N TYR A 183 -6.73 15.40 12.40
CA TYR A 183 -7.83 15.25 13.34
C TYR A 183 -7.44 15.69 14.75
N LEU A 184 -6.36 15.12 15.31
CA LEU A 184 -5.92 15.40 16.68
C LEU A 184 -5.52 16.87 16.88
N GLU A 185 -4.83 17.47 15.90
CA GLU A 185 -4.41 18.89 15.97
C GLU A 185 -5.60 19.83 15.82
N SER A 186 -6.52 19.52 14.91
CA SER A 186 -7.74 20.30 14.71
C SER A 186 -8.63 20.28 15.95
N ARG A 187 -8.80 19.09 16.54
CA ARG A 187 -9.53 18.92 17.81
C ARG A 187 -8.91 19.70 18.96
N CYS A 188 -7.58 19.62 19.10
CA CYS A 188 -6.84 20.35 20.14
C CYS A 188 -7.01 21.87 19.98
N THR A 189 -6.86 22.37 18.76
CA THR A 189 -7.04 23.79 18.46
C THR A 189 -8.46 24.28 18.76
N LEU A 190 -9.48 23.52 18.33
CA LEU A 190 -10.88 23.84 18.60
C LEU A 190 -11.14 23.87 20.13
N HIS A 191 -10.63 22.88 20.86
CA HIS A 191 -10.82 22.82 22.32
C HIS A 191 -10.14 23.98 23.07
N LEU A 192 -8.94 24.38 22.64
CA LEU A 192 -8.17 25.44 23.29
C LEU A 192 -8.63 26.86 22.93
N THR A 193 -9.06 27.07 21.69
CA THR A 193 -9.32 28.41 21.16
C THR A 193 -10.79 28.70 20.87
N GLY A 194 -11.65 27.67 20.85
CA GLY A 194 -13.03 27.76 20.39
C GLY A 194 -13.17 28.00 18.88
N ARG A 195 -12.06 28.07 18.13
CA ARG A 195 -12.07 28.40 16.69
C ARG A 195 -11.81 27.15 15.85
N THR A 196 -12.55 27.01 14.77
CA THR A 196 -12.36 25.93 13.80
C THR A 196 -11.08 26.17 12.99
N PRO A 197 -10.07 25.28 13.07
CA PRO A 197 -8.79 25.50 12.39
C PRO A 197 -8.87 25.23 10.88
N ARG A 198 -8.05 25.94 10.10
CA ARG A 198 -7.93 25.69 8.66
C ARG A 198 -7.30 24.33 8.32
N LEU A 199 -6.54 23.76 9.24
CA LEU A 199 -5.85 22.47 9.07
C LEU A 199 -6.81 21.33 8.68
N ARG A 200 -8.08 21.38 9.13
CA ARG A 200 -9.11 20.39 8.80
C ARG A 200 -9.30 20.16 7.31
N TRP A 201 -9.02 21.16 6.47
CA TRP A 201 -9.16 21.07 5.02
C TRP A 201 -8.17 20.09 4.36
N TRP A 202 -7.19 19.61 5.10
CA TRP A 202 -6.35 18.51 4.63
C TRP A 202 -7.07 17.15 4.65
N LEU A 203 -8.16 16.99 5.40
CA LEU A 203 -8.93 15.72 5.38
C LEU A 203 -9.56 15.44 4.00
N PRO A 204 -10.27 16.38 3.34
CA PRO A 204 -10.68 16.21 1.95
C PRO A 204 -9.52 15.93 0.98
N VAL A 205 -8.40 16.63 1.13
CA VAL A 205 -7.22 16.41 0.27
C VAL A 205 -6.68 14.98 0.46
N LEU A 206 -6.55 14.51 1.70
CA LEU A 206 -6.10 13.15 2.00
C LEU A 206 -7.09 12.09 1.51
N ALA A 207 -8.40 12.35 1.56
CA ALA A 207 -9.42 11.46 1.01
C ALA A 207 -9.33 11.35 -0.52
N PHE A 208 -9.13 12.47 -1.22
CA PHE A 208 -8.87 12.51 -2.66
C PHE A 208 -7.61 11.71 -3.03
N VAL A 209 -6.50 11.93 -2.30
CA VAL A 209 -5.23 11.22 -2.56
C VAL A 209 -5.37 9.74 -2.26
N ALA A 210 -6.04 9.36 -1.16
CA ALA A 210 -6.17 7.98 -0.72
C ALA A 210 -6.84 7.09 -1.78
N VAL A 211 -7.92 7.55 -2.41
CA VAL A 211 -8.66 6.76 -3.39
C VAL A 211 -7.84 6.44 -4.65
N GLY A 212 -6.97 7.32 -5.09
CA GLY A 212 -6.10 7.10 -6.25
C GLY A 212 -4.70 6.58 -5.92
N ILE A 213 -4.43 6.29 -4.63
CA ILE A 213 -3.27 5.48 -4.22
C ILE A 213 -3.72 4.04 -4.00
N HIS A 214 -4.66 3.80 -3.07
CA HIS A 214 -5.25 2.49 -2.84
C HIS A 214 -6.58 2.63 -2.08
N PRO A 215 -7.68 2.01 -2.55
CA PRO A 215 -9.02 2.16 -1.96
C PRO A 215 -9.11 1.83 -0.46
N TYR A 216 -8.28 0.92 0.05
CA TYR A 216 -8.25 0.53 1.47
C TYR A 216 -7.84 1.66 2.44
N PHE A 217 -7.15 2.69 1.96
CA PHE A 217 -6.83 3.85 2.82
C PHE A 217 -8.00 4.82 2.97
N LEU A 218 -8.94 4.82 2.01
CA LEU A 218 -10.08 5.73 2.05
C LEU A 218 -10.93 5.55 3.33
N PRO A 219 -11.36 4.34 3.74
CA PRO A 219 -12.11 4.14 4.99
C PRO A 219 -11.35 4.67 6.22
N LEU A 220 -10.03 4.46 6.30
CA LEU A 220 -9.23 4.88 7.44
C LEU A 220 -9.13 6.42 7.52
N VAL A 221 -8.97 7.09 6.38
CA VAL A 221 -9.00 8.56 6.29
C VAL A 221 -10.41 9.10 6.61
N MET A 222 -11.46 8.46 6.08
CA MET A 222 -12.85 8.86 6.33
C MET A 222 -13.26 8.69 7.79
N VAL A 223 -12.73 7.66 8.50
CA VAL A 223 -12.90 7.53 9.95
C VAL A 223 -12.30 8.73 10.68
N CYS A 224 -11.12 9.21 10.28
CA CYS A 224 -10.54 10.43 10.87
C CYS A 224 -11.38 11.69 10.56
N ALA A 225 -11.94 11.79 9.36
CA ALA A 225 -12.86 12.88 8.98
C ALA A 225 -14.17 12.82 9.79
N LEU A 226 -14.70 11.61 10.00
CA LEU A 226 -15.90 11.39 10.83
C LEU A 226 -15.63 11.76 12.30
N LEU A 227 -14.50 11.33 12.85
CA LEU A 227 -14.09 11.68 14.21
C LEU A 227 -13.95 13.19 14.38
N TRP A 228 -13.36 13.89 13.40
CA TRP A 228 -13.31 15.36 13.41
C TRP A 228 -14.71 15.96 13.42
N SER A 229 -15.60 15.48 12.56
CA SER A 229 -16.97 15.98 12.46
C SER A 229 -17.77 15.77 13.74
N ILE A 230 -17.65 14.58 14.35
CA ILE A 230 -18.27 14.28 15.66
C ILE A 230 -17.76 15.26 16.73
N ASP A 231 -16.44 15.44 16.82
CA ASP A 231 -15.86 16.31 17.85
C ASP A 231 -16.14 17.79 17.60
N ARG A 232 -16.23 18.24 16.34
CA ARG A 232 -16.70 19.60 15.99
C ARG A 232 -18.13 19.83 16.47
N GLY A 233 -19.05 18.90 16.16
CA GLY A 233 -20.44 18.96 16.63
C GLY A 233 -20.55 18.96 18.15
N ARG A 234 -19.78 18.10 18.85
CA ARG A 234 -19.80 17.96 20.31
C ARG A 234 -19.18 19.16 21.03
N LEU A 235 -18.05 19.68 20.55
CA LEU A 235 -17.28 20.73 21.24
C LEU A 235 -17.77 22.13 20.93
N SER A 236 -18.23 22.42 19.72
CA SER A 236 -18.71 23.73 19.30
C SER A 236 -20.22 23.82 19.04
N ARG A 237 -20.95 22.69 19.13
CA ARG A 237 -22.36 22.54 18.75
C ARG A 237 -22.67 22.93 17.29
N ASP A 238 -21.65 22.99 16.44
CA ASP A 238 -21.75 23.31 15.02
C ASP A 238 -21.92 22.05 14.17
N TRP A 239 -23.09 21.42 14.28
CA TRP A 239 -23.41 20.20 13.52
C TRP A 239 -23.56 20.45 12.02
N LYS A 240 -23.98 21.65 11.60
CA LYS A 240 -24.05 22.00 10.18
C LYS A 240 -22.65 22.04 9.57
N GLY A 241 -21.72 22.75 10.21
CA GLY A 241 -20.35 22.78 9.79
C GLY A 241 -19.65 21.41 9.88
N ALA A 242 -19.98 20.58 10.88
CA ALA A 242 -19.52 19.22 11.00
C ALA A 242 -19.95 18.35 9.79
N ALA A 243 -21.23 18.43 9.41
CA ALA A 243 -21.76 17.74 8.25
C ALA A 243 -21.10 18.22 6.94
N THR A 244 -20.89 19.53 6.80
CA THR A 244 -20.19 20.12 5.65
C THR A 244 -18.75 19.62 5.53
N ASP A 245 -18.00 19.54 6.65
CA ASP A 245 -16.63 19.03 6.63
C ASP A 245 -16.58 17.55 6.20
N PHE A 246 -17.49 16.71 6.70
CA PHE A 246 -17.56 15.31 6.30
C PHE A 246 -17.99 15.15 4.83
N ALA A 247 -19.02 15.89 4.41
CA ALA A 247 -19.49 15.90 3.02
C ALA A 247 -18.41 16.35 2.04
N SER A 248 -17.56 17.33 2.43
CA SER A 248 -16.44 17.76 1.60
C SER A 248 -15.37 16.68 1.42
N ALA A 249 -15.10 15.87 2.46
CA ALA A 249 -14.17 14.74 2.35
C ALA A 249 -14.75 13.64 1.46
N LEU A 250 -16.05 13.35 1.59
CA LEU A 250 -16.74 12.38 0.74
C LEU A 250 -16.77 12.86 -0.72
N ALA A 251 -17.11 14.12 -0.97
CA ALA A 251 -17.11 14.68 -2.31
C ALA A 251 -15.72 14.64 -2.96
N ALA A 252 -14.67 14.95 -2.21
CA ALA A 252 -13.29 14.86 -2.69
C ALA A 252 -12.90 13.42 -3.06
N ALA A 253 -13.30 12.44 -2.24
CA ALA A 253 -13.08 11.03 -2.54
C ALA A 253 -13.85 10.58 -3.81
N LEU A 254 -15.10 11.00 -3.97
CA LEU A 254 -15.90 10.68 -5.16
C LEU A 254 -15.29 11.28 -6.42
N VAL A 255 -14.87 12.55 -6.38
CA VAL A 255 -14.19 13.20 -7.50
C VAL A 255 -12.89 12.47 -7.84
N GLY A 256 -12.07 12.13 -6.84
CA GLY A 256 -10.84 11.36 -7.05
C GLY A 256 -11.12 9.99 -7.66
N GLY A 257 -12.13 9.27 -7.16
CA GLY A 257 -12.53 7.97 -7.67
C GLY A 257 -13.02 7.97 -9.11
N LEU A 258 -13.80 9.00 -9.49
CA LEU A 258 -14.24 9.20 -10.88
C LEU A 258 -13.06 9.53 -11.80
N LEU A 259 -12.13 10.38 -11.35
CA LEU A 259 -10.98 10.77 -12.15
C LEU A 259 -10.02 9.61 -12.39
N CYS A 260 -9.72 8.79 -11.38
CA CYS A 260 -8.81 7.65 -11.55
C CYS A 260 -9.50 6.37 -12.04
N GLY A 261 -10.83 6.37 -12.21
CA GLY A 261 -11.59 5.22 -12.69
C GLY A 261 -11.89 4.16 -11.63
N ALA A 262 -11.61 4.42 -10.35
CA ALA A 262 -11.99 3.51 -9.26
C ALA A 262 -13.50 3.44 -9.04
N ILE A 263 -14.25 4.39 -9.60
CA ILE A 263 -15.72 4.46 -9.57
C ILE A 263 -16.20 4.72 -11.00
N GLY A 264 -17.26 4.02 -11.42
CA GLY A 264 -17.93 4.26 -12.71
C GLY A 264 -17.25 3.64 -13.93
N SER A 265 -16.26 2.78 -13.74
CA SER A 265 -15.55 2.10 -14.85
C SER A 265 -16.30 0.90 -15.46
N GLY A 266 -17.49 0.56 -14.98
CA GLY A 266 -18.26 -0.60 -15.47
C GLY A 266 -17.74 -1.96 -15.00
N THR A 267 -16.57 -2.04 -14.41
CA THR A 267 -15.99 -3.28 -13.89
C THR A 267 -16.59 -3.65 -12.53
N SER A 268 -17.04 -4.90 -12.39
CA SER A 268 -17.58 -5.43 -11.14
C SER A 268 -16.42 -5.86 -10.22
N LEU A 269 -16.37 -5.31 -9.01
CA LEU A 269 -15.51 -5.84 -7.95
C LEU A 269 -16.07 -7.17 -7.47
N SER A 270 -15.22 -8.20 -7.34
CA SER A 270 -15.60 -9.40 -6.60
C SER A 270 -15.93 -9.02 -5.16
N ARG A 271 -17.13 -9.37 -4.70
CA ARG A 271 -17.62 -9.11 -3.35
C ARG A 271 -17.51 -10.33 -2.44
N GLU A 272 -16.83 -11.36 -2.91
CA GLU A 272 -16.63 -12.61 -2.19
C GLU A 272 -15.35 -12.58 -1.35
N GLY A 273 -15.28 -13.45 -0.35
CA GLY A 273 -14.05 -13.65 0.45
C GLY A 273 -13.93 -12.79 1.70
N TYR A 274 -15.02 -12.12 2.18
CA TYR A 274 -14.96 -11.48 3.49
C TYR A 274 -14.71 -12.52 4.59
N GLY A 275 -13.66 -12.30 5.38
CA GLY A 275 -13.20 -13.22 6.42
C GLY A 275 -11.99 -14.05 6.01
N GLU A 276 -11.79 -14.30 4.73
CA GLU A 276 -10.61 -15.04 4.24
C GLU A 276 -9.30 -14.34 4.60
N PHE A 277 -9.19 -13.06 4.26
CA PHE A 277 -8.01 -12.22 4.52
C PHE A 277 -8.17 -11.39 5.81
N SER A 278 -8.74 -12.01 6.85
CA SER A 278 -9.01 -11.37 8.14
C SER A 278 -7.79 -11.38 9.06
N MET A 279 -7.87 -10.59 10.13
CA MET A 279 -6.87 -10.54 11.17
C MET A 279 -7.08 -11.67 12.19
N ASN A 280 -6.09 -12.53 12.38
CA ASN A 280 -6.08 -13.49 13.49
C ASN A 280 -5.92 -12.75 14.83
N LEU A 281 -6.55 -13.23 15.90
CA LEU A 281 -6.48 -12.62 17.24
C LEU A 281 -5.06 -12.59 17.81
N ASN A 282 -4.15 -13.48 17.33
CA ASN A 282 -2.74 -13.47 17.71
C ASN A 282 -1.89 -12.47 16.88
N ALA A 283 -2.44 -11.80 15.87
CA ALA A 283 -1.70 -11.03 14.87
C ALA A 283 -0.76 -9.96 15.46
N LEU A 284 -1.11 -9.36 16.62
CA LEU A 284 -0.28 -8.31 17.22
C LEU A 284 1.06 -8.82 17.74
N ILE A 285 1.08 -10.08 18.20
CA ILE A 285 2.26 -10.75 18.78
C ILE A 285 2.85 -11.82 17.88
N ASN A 286 2.21 -12.10 16.75
CA ASN A 286 2.64 -13.12 15.82
C ASN A 286 3.52 -12.52 14.71
N PRO A 287 4.84 -12.74 14.74
CA PRO A 287 5.72 -12.29 13.68
C PRO A 287 5.46 -13.04 12.36
N SER A 288 4.81 -14.19 12.42
CA SER A 288 4.57 -15.11 11.29
C SER A 288 5.84 -15.36 10.45
N SER A 289 5.77 -16.21 9.45
CA SER A 289 6.86 -16.37 8.47
C SER A 289 6.51 -15.68 7.15
N ARG A 290 5.82 -14.54 7.23
CA ARG A 290 5.33 -13.83 6.04
C ARG A 290 6.48 -13.50 5.09
N GLY A 291 6.37 -13.96 3.84
CA GLY A 291 7.40 -13.82 2.81
C GLY A 291 8.66 -14.67 3.05
N GLY A 292 8.61 -15.66 3.92
CA GLY A 292 9.78 -16.48 4.28
C GLY A 292 10.77 -15.77 5.22
N TYR A 293 10.47 -14.55 5.68
CA TYR A 293 11.35 -13.73 6.52
C TYR A 293 11.22 -14.02 8.01
N THR A 294 12.32 -13.79 8.73
CA THR A 294 12.39 -13.87 10.20
C THR A 294 12.05 -12.53 10.84
N TRP A 295 10.76 -12.27 11.06
CA TRP A 295 10.24 -10.98 11.52
C TRP A 295 10.54 -10.64 12.98
N SER A 296 10.95 -11.59 13.82
CA SER A 296 11.33 -11.33 15.21
C SER A 296 12.50 -12.20 15.61
N ARG A 297 13.41 -11.62 16.39
CA ARG A 297 14.52 -12.37 17.02
C ARG A 297 14.08 -13.16 18.22
N LEU A 298 13.00 -12.77 18.87
CA LEU A 298 12.57 -13.37 20.13
C LEU A 298 11.31 -14.22 19.98
N LEU A 299 10.33 -13.75 19.21
CA LEU A 299 9.03 -14.40 19.09
C LEU A 299 9.03 -15.33 17.89
N SER A 300 8.57 -16.56 18.12
CA SER A 300 8.39 -17.54 17.05
C SER A 300 7.07 -17.29 16.32
N ALA A 301 7.02 -17.70 15.05
CA ALA A 301 5.80 -17.69 14.26
C ALA A 301 4.73 -18.60 14.90
N LEU A 302 3.54 -18.07 15.03
CA LEU A 302 2.37 -18.81 15.50
C LEU A 302 1.50 -19.26 14.31
N PRO A 303 0.73 -20.34 14.46
CA PRO A 303 -0.19 -20.80 13.42
C PRO A 303 -1.19 -19.72 12.98
N LEU A 304 -1.57 -19.77 11.70
CA LEU A 304 -2.59 -18.94 11.08
C LEU A 304 -3.51 -19.80 10.21
N GLN A 305 -4.75 -19.37 10.00
CA GLN A 305 -5.62 -19.93 8.97
C GLN A 305 -5.13 -19.53 7.58
N ALA A 306 -5.46 -20.34 6.57
CA ALA A 306 -5.25 -19.99 5.18
C ALA A 306 -5.91 -18.63 4.86
N GLY A 307 -5.22 -17.76 4.11
CA GLY A 307 -5.69 -16.41 3.80
C GLY A 307 -5.38 -15.36 4.89
N GLN A 308 -5.35 -15.70 6.18
CA GLN A 308 -5.05 -14.74 7.25
C GLN A 308 -3.60 -14.21 7.25
N TYR A 309 -2.75 -14.69 6.35
CA TYR A 309 -1.44 -14.10 6.10
C TYR A 309 -1.52 -12.62 5.69
N ASP A 310 -2.58 -12.21 5.00
CA ASP A 310 -2.78 -10.81 4.60
C ASP A 310 -3.24 -9.91 5.76
N GLY A 311 -3.74 -10.54 6.84
CA GLY A 311 -4.04 -9.91 8.13
C GLY A 311 -2.83 -9.66 9.02
N PHE A 312 -1.60 -9.67 8.49
CA PHE A 312 -0.37 -9.39 9.23
C PHE A 312 -0.41 -8.03 9.93
N ASN A 313 -0.34 -8.05 11.26
CA ASN A 313 -0.40 -6.87 12.12
C ASN A 313 0.59 -6.95 13.29
N TYR A 314 1.70 -7.68 13.12
CA TYR A 314 2.77 -7.72 14.11
C TYR A 314 3.27 -6.31 14.42
N LEU A 315 3.35 -5.96 15.69
CA LEU A 315 3.70 -4.60 16.13
C LEU A 315 5.21 -4.40 16.31
N GLY A 316 5.98 -5.49 16.40
CA GLY A 316 7.37 -5.48 16.83
C GLY A 316 7.52 -5.43 18.34
N LEU A 317 8.58 -6.03 18.84
CA LEU A 317 8.80 -6.22 20.29
C LEU A 317 8.89 -4.90 21.06
N GLY A 318 9.50 -3.86 20.46
CA GLY A 318 9.60 -2.55 21.11
C GLY A 318 8.24 -1.90 21.37
N VAL A 319 7.34 -1.94 20.34
CA VAL A 319 5.97 -1.43 20.51
C VAL A 319 5.18 -2.30 21.48
N LEU A 320 5.35 -3.63 21.45
CA LEU A 320 4.69 -4.52 22.42
C LEU A 320 5.09 -4.19 23.88
N VAL A 321 6.38 -4.01 24.14
CA VAL A 321 6.89 -3.58 25.45
C VAL A 321 6.30 -2.23 25.84
N LEU A 322 6.26 -1.26 24.91
CA LEU A 322 5.65 0.06 25.14
C LEU A 322 4.17 -0.08 25.54
N LEU A 323 3.42 -0.95 24.87
CA LEU A 323 1.99 -1.16 25.18
C LEU A 323 1.77 -1.85 26.51
N VAL A 324 2.59 -2.84 26.87
CA VAL A 324 2.54 -3.48 28.19
C VAL A 324 2.81 -2.45 29.30
N VAL A 325 3.84 -1.63 29.15
CA VAL A 325 4.16 -0.54 30.10
C VAL A 325 3.00 0.45 30.16
N ALA A 326 2.46 0.88 29.03
CA ALA A 326 1.33 1.81 28.98
C ALA A 326 0.07 1.24 29.65
N LEU A 327 -0.20 -0.05 29.47
CA LEU A 327 -1.32 -0.73 30.12
C LEU A 327 -1.15 -0.76 31.64
N VAL A 328 0.01 -1.18 32.14
CA VAL A 328 0.31 -1.19 33.58
C VAL A 328 0.16 0.21 34.17
N LEU A 329 0.72 1.24 33.56
CA LEU A 329 0.60 2.63 33.99
C LEU A 329 -0.84 3.12 33.99
N SER A 330 -1.64 2.70 33.01
CA SER A 330 -3.06 3.07 32.90
C SER A 330 -3.91 2.38 34.00
N VAL A 331 -3.59 1.11 34.31
CA VAL A 331 -4.23 0.40 35.45
C VAL A 331 -3.89 1.07 36.77
N VAL A 332 -2.64 1.45 37.00
CA VAL A 332 -2.23 2.21 38.20
C VAL A 332 -2.95 3.57 38.26
N ALA A 333 -3.06 4.26 37.10
CA ALA A 333 -3.78 5.53 37.03
C ALA A 333 -5.28 5.36 37.33
N PHE A 334 -5.90 4.27 36.89
CA PHE A 334 -7.30 3.95 37.17
C PHE A 334 -7.59 3.88 38.67
N PHE A 335 -6.73 3.20 39.42
CA PHE A 335 -6.90 3.09 40.88
C PHE A 335 -6.50 4.37 41.65
N ARG A 336 -5.45 5.09 41.17
CA ARG A 336 -4.95 6.28 41.90
C ARG A 336 -5.68 7.57 41.52
N ARG A 337 -6.24 7.68 40.30
CA ARG A 337 -6.84 8.91 39.74
C ARG A 337 -8.10 8.60 38.92
N PRO A 338 -9.14 7.97 39.52
CA PRO A 338 -10.32 7.48 38.77
C PRO A 338 -11.05 8.62 38.04
N GLN A 339 -11.10 9.82 38.62
CA GLN A 339 -11.74 10.97 37.96
C GLN A 339 -10.98 11.43 36.69
N ALA A 340 -9.66 11.35 36.68
CA ALA A 340 -8.86 11.68 35.51
C ALA A 340 -9.11 10.67 34.38
N VAL A 341 -9.22 9.39 34.71
CA VAL A 341 -9.55 8.32 33.74
C VAL A 341 -10.98 8.50 33.20
N LYS A 342 -11.95 8.80 34.05
CA LYS A 342 -13.33 9.11 33.64
C LYS A 342 -13.38 10.30 32.67
N ASN A 343 -12.65 11.37 32.95
CA ASN A 343 -12.56 12.55 32.11
C ASN A 343 -11.87 12.24 30.75
N TRP A 344 -10.83 11.41 30.80
CA TRP A 344 -10.16 10.96 29.59
C TRP A 344 -11.10 10.13 28.71
N TRP A 345 -11.87 9.20 29.28
CA TRP A 345 -12.86 8.40 28.60
C TRP A 345 -13.96 9.25 27.96
N HIS A 346 -14.55 10.18 28.71
CA HIS A 346 -15.55 11.10 28.15
C HIS A 346 -15.07 11.91 26.95
N ARG A 347 -13.77 12.21 26.91
CA ARG A 347 -13.19 12.95 25.79
C ARG A 347 -12.89 12.05 24.59
N ASN A 348 -12.49 10.81 24.82
CA ASN A 348 -11.90 9.96 23.78
C ASN A 348 -12.75 8.76 23.36
N TRP A 349 -13.96 8.59 23.93
CA TRP A 349 -14.82 7.47 23.57
C TRP A 349 -15.11 7.36 22.05
N PRO A 350 -15.22 8.45 21.24
CA PRO A 350 -15.43 8.28 19.80
C PRO A 350 -14.25 7.59 19.11
N VAL A 351 -13.03 7.92 19.53
CA VAL A 351 -11.81 7.25 19.02
C VAL A 351 -11.79 5.79 19.45
N ALA A 352 -12.11 5.50 20.73
CA ALA A 352 -12.17 4.13 21.22
C ALA A 352 -13.24 3.30 20.49
N ALA A 353 -14.42 3.88 20.23
CA ALA A 353 -15.49 3.24 19.47
C ALA A 353 -15.07 2.98 18.02
N ALA A 354 -14.44 3.95 17.35
CA ALA A 354 -13.94 3.78 16.00
C ALA A 354 -12.88 2.67 15.93
N CYS A 355 -11.92 2.65 16.87
CA CYS A 355 -10.91 1.59 16.94
C CYS A 355 -11.55 0.22 17.20
N ALA A 356 -12.56 0.12 18.08
CA ALA A 356 -13.27 -1.12 18.34
C ALA A 356 -14.01 -1.63 17.10
N LEU A 357 -14.74 -0.75 16.39
CA LEU A 357 -15.45 -1.12 15.17
C LEU A 357 -14.50 -1.56 14.06
N LEU A 358 -13.38 -0.84 13.86
CA LEU A 358 -12.35 -1.23 12.88
C LEU A 358 -11.68 -2.56 13.25
N THR A 359 -11.46 -2.82 14.55
CA THR A 359 -10.91 -4.10 15.03
C THR A 359 -11.90 -5.25 14.81
N LEU A 360 -13.18 -5.06 15.12
CA LEU A 360 -14.21 -6.04 14.85
C LEU A 360 -14.32 -6.34 13.35
N PHE A 361 -14.27 -5.33 12.51
CA PHE A 361 -14.25 -5.50 11.06
C PHE A 361 -12.99 -6.23 10.59
N ALA A 362 -11.82 -5.92 11.16
CA ALA A 362 -10.54 -6.56 10.81
C ALA A 362 -10.50 -8.04 11.17
N VAL A 363 -11.02 -8.42 12.34
CA VAL A 363 -11.16 -9.82 12.78
C VAL A 363 -12.20 -10.56 11.94
N SER A 364 -13.21 -9.85 11.45
CA SER A 364 -14.33 -10.37 10.64
C SER A 364 -15.24 -11.35 11.41
N ASN A 365 -16.03 -12.11 10.65
CA ASN A 365 -16.83 -13.21 11.16
C ASN A 365 -16.02 -14.52 11.35
N HIS A 366 -14.75 -14.56 10.92
CA HIS A 366 -13.82 -15.68 11.12
C HIS A 366 -12.94 -15.41 12.33
N VAL A 367 -13.43 -15.74 13.53
CA VAL A 367 -12.77 -15.43 14.80
C VAL A 367 -11.83 -16.57 15.19
N TYR A 368 -10.53 -16.38 15.01
CA TYR A 368 -9.52 -17.41 15.25
C TYR A 368 -8.36 -16.89 16.11
N TRP A 369 -7.87 -17.77 17.00
CA TRP A 369 -6.58 -17.67 17.67
C TRP A 369 -5.70 -18.83 17.17
N GLY A 370 -4.74 -18.52 16.32
CA GLY A 370 -4.03 -19.57 15.59
C GLY A 370 -4.97 -20.37 14.68
N ASN A 371 -4.97 -21.68 14.87
CA ASN A 371 -5.86 -22.58 14.15
C ASN A 371 -7.18 -22.89 14.90
N MET A 372 -7.33 -22.38 16.12
CA MET A 372 -8.54 -22.60 16.93
C MET A 372 -9.48 -21.42 16.80
N GLY A 373 -10.73 -21.69 16.52
CA GLY A 373 -11.72 -20.64 16.39
C GLY A 373 -13.03 -21.13 15.77
N PHE A 374 -13.85 -20.19 15.35
CA PHE A 374 -15.16 -20.44 14.76
C PHE A 374 -15.54 -19.34 13.76
N THR A 375 -16.47 -19.68 12.89
CA THR A 375 -17.07 -18.74 11.93
C THR A 375 -18.47 -18.37 12.38
N ILE A 376 -18.75 -17.08 12.53
CA ILE A 376 -20.09 -16.57 12.82
C ILE A 376 -20.86 -16.50 11.50
N PRO A 377 -22.03 -17.19 11.38
CA PRO A 377 -22.83 -17.07 10.17
C PRO A 377 -23.41 -15.67 10.06
N LEU A 378 -23.15 -15.01 8.93
CA LEU A 378 -23.70 -13.70 8.60
C LEU A 378 -24.63 -13.81 7.39
N PRO A 379 -25.71 -13.00 7.32
CA PRO A 379 -26.57 -12.97 6.15
C PRO A 379 -25.80 -12.50 4.91
N GLN A 380 -26.14 -13.06 3.74
CA GLN A 380 -25.41 -12.85 2.48
C GLN A 380 -25.28 -11.36 2.09
N TRP A 381 -26.35 -10.56 2.31
CA TRP A 381 -26.29 -9.13 2.03
C TRP A 381 -25.21 -8.41 2.82
N LEU A 382 -24.95 -8.82 4.08
CA LEU A 382 -23.91 -8.26 4.93
C LEU A 382 -22.52 -8.74 4.50
N LEU A 383 -22.39 -10.02 4.14
CA LEU A 383 -21.14 -10.55 3.56
C LEU A 383 -20.78 -9.81 2.27
N ASN A 384 -21.75 -9.57 1.37
CA ASN A 384 -21.53 -8.80 0.14
C ASN A 384 -21.14 -7.34 0.40
N LEU A 385 -21.74 -6.71 1.43
CA LEU A 385 -21.38 -5.34 1.83
C LEU A 385 -19.95 -5.28 2.40
N CYS A 386 -19.62 -6.19 3.31
CA CYS A 386 -18.28 -6.26 3.92
C CYS A 386 -17.22 -6.72 2.92
N GLY A 387 -17.59 -7.55 1.94
CA GLY A 387 -16.74 -8.09 0.89
C GLY A 387 -16.15 -7.01 -0.05
N ILE A 388 -16.71 -5.79 -0.07
CA ILE A 388 -16.08 -4.63 -0.74
C ILE A 388 -14.64 -4.43 -0.22
N PHE A 389 -14.40 -4.72 1.06
CA PHE A 389 -13.08 -4.68 1.70
C PHE A 389 -12.72 -6.08 2.22
N ARG A 390 -12.64 -7.08 1.32
CA ARG A 390 -12.40 -8.49 1.66
C ARG A 390 -11.14 -8.72 2.50
N SER A 391 -10.06 -7.99 2.24
CA SER A 391 -8.83 -7.99 3.04
C SER A 391 -9.03 -7.16 4.32
N SER A 392 -9.94 -7.62 5.16
CA SER A 392 -10.44 -6.88 6.33
C SER A 392 -9.35 -6.62 7.37
N GLY A 393 -8.33 -7.49 7.48
CA GLY A 393 -7.21 -7.34 8.41
C GLY A 393 -6.46 -6.02 8.30
N ARG A 394 -6.48 -5.38 7.11
CA ARG A 394 -5.88 -4.06 6.85
C ARG A 394 -6.56 -2.92 7.60
N MET A 395 -7.83 -3.08 7.99
CA MET A 395 -8.55 -2.06 8.77
C MET A 395 -7.99 -1.86 10.17
N PHE A 396 -7.19 -2.80 10.68
CA PHE A 396 -6.53 -2.66 11.97
C PHE A 396 -5.33 -1.69 11.94
N TYR A 397 -4.85 -1.22 10.80
CA TYR A 397 -3.71 -0.29 10.73
C TYR A 397 -3.94 1.01 11.51
N LEU A 398 -5.13 1.59 11.45
CA LEU A 398 -5.47 2.80 12.23
C LEU A 398 -5.56 2.51 13.74
N PRO A 399 -6.25 1.46 14.23
CA PRO A 399 -6.16 1.01 15.62
C PRO A 399 -4.74 0.78 16.12
N ALA A 400 -3.88 0.11 15.34
CA ALA A 400 -2.48 -0.13 15.69
C ALA A 400 -1.71 1.19 15.88
N ALA A 401 -1.89 2.16 14.98
CA ALA A 401 -1.30 3.50 15.11
C ALA A 401 -1.83 4.25 16.35
N CYS A 402 -3.13 4.15 16.63
CA CYS A 402 -3.72 4.73 17.85
C CYS A 402 -3.12 4.13 19.12
N LEU A 403 -2.90 2.81 19.14
CA LEU A 403 -2.23 2.11 20.24
C LEU A 403 -0.79 2.61 20.43
N ALA A 404 -0.02 2.71 19.35
CA ALA A 404 1.36 3.19 19.40
C ALA A 404 1.43 4.64 19.94
N VAL A 405 0.56 5.54 19.45
CA VAL A 405 0.49 6.93 19.93
C VAL A 405 0.03 6.99 21.39
N TRP A 406 -0.94 6.16 21.78
CA TRP A 406 -1.38 6.06 23.20
C TRP A 406 -0.26 5.58 24.10
N GLY A 407 0.54 4.58 23.66
CA GLY A 407 1.71 4.10 24.37
C GLY A 407 2.73 5.20 24.61
N VAL A 408 3.12 5.93 23.56
CA VAL A 408 4.05 7.07 23.63
C VAL A 408 3.49 8.18 24.54
N TYR A 409 2.22 8.54 24.39
CA TYR A 409 1.57 9.55 25.22
C TYR A 409 1.59 9.19 26.71
N THR A 410 1.29 7.94 27.04
CA THR A 410 1.25 7.44 28.44
C THR A 410 2.63 7.41 29.04
N LEU A 411 3.64 6.91 28.30
CA LEU A 411 5.03 6.88 28.72
C LEU A 411 5.55 8.30 29.05
N ILE A 412 5.39 9.24 28.12
CA ILE A 412 5.81 10.64 28.26
C ILE A 412 5.03 11.33 29.40
N GLY A 413 3.72 11.06 29.49
CA GLY A 413 2.86 11.60 30.54
C GLY A 413 3.33 11.24 31.94
N THR A 414 3.78 10.01 32.13
CA THR A 414 4.33 9.53 33.43
C THR A 414 5.66 10.20 33.77
N CYS A 415 6.51 10.44 32.74
CA CYS A 415 7.78 11.12 32.96
C CYS A 415 7.66 12.58 33.46
N ARG A 416 6.50 13.23 33.26
CA ARG A 416 6.28 14.63 33.68
C ARG A 416 6.44 14.86 35.16
N SER A 417 6.26 13.83 35.99
CA SER A 417 6.41 13.90 37.46
C SER A 417 7.86 13.66 37.94
N LEU A 418 8.77 13.34 37.05
CA LEU A 418 10.17 13.07 37.37
C LEU A 418 11.02 14.36 37.38
N SER A 419 12.18 14.32 38.05
CA SER A 419 13.09 15.46 38.15
C SER A 419 13.63 15.99 36.80
N ARG A 420 13.77 15.11 35.80
CA ARG A 420 14.26 15.43 34.44
C ARG A 420 13.35 14.85 33.37
N PRO A 421 12.11 15.34 33.24
CA PRO A 421 11.08 14.71 32.39
C PRO A 421 11.49 14.57 30.92
N ALA A 422 12.22 15.55 30.40
CA ALA A 422 12.67 15.54 29.00
C ALA A 422 13.70 14.43 28.74
N VAL A 423 14.67 14.28 29.63
CA VAL A 423 15.72 13.24 29.51
C VAL A 423 15.10 11.86 29.69
N CYS A 424 14.28 11.68 30.73
CA CYS A 424 13.62 10.39 30.97
C CYS A 424 12.74 9.96 29.79
N SER A 425 11.93 10.87 29.24
CA SER A 425 11.09 10.57 28.07
C SER A 425 11.94 10.18 26.85
N GLY A 426 13.03 10.90 26.59
CA GLY A 426 13.94 10.62 25.48
C GLY A 426 14.63 9.27 25.64
N VAL A 427 15.17 8.98 26.83
CA VAL A 427 15.87 7.72 27.11
C VAL A 427 14.92 6.52 27.00
N LEU A 428 13.73 6.59 27.60
CA LEU A 428 12.76 5.49 27.55
C LEU A 428 12.26 5.25 26.13
N LEU A 429 12.00 6.29 25.35
CA LEU A 429 11.59 6.13 23.95
C LEU A 429 12.73 5.61 23.08
N ALA A 430 13.97 5.99 23.38
CA ALA A 430 15.17 5.46 22.71
C ALA A 430 15.37 3.96 23.03
N LEU A 431 15.10 3.53 24.26
CA LEU A 431 15.14 2.11 24.64
C LEU A 431 14.05 1.30 23.91
N VAL A 432 12.82 1.83 23.83
CA VAL A 432 11.74 1.21 23.04
C VAL A 432 12.16 1.04 21.59
N LEU A 433 12.72 2.10 20.98
CA LEU A 433 13.22 2.05 19.61
C LEU A 433 14.38 1.05 19.46
N ALA A 434 15.31 1.02 20.39
CA ALA A 434 16.43 0.08 20.38
C ALA A 434 15.96 -1.38 20.40
N VAL A 435 14.95 -1.70 21.24
CA VAL A 435 14.33 -3.03 21.26
C VAL A 435 13.62 -3.33 19.94
N GLN A 436 12.91 -2.36 19.37
CA GLN A 436 12.24 -2.51 18.06
C GLN A 436 13.24 -2.80 16.93
N VAL A 437 14.32 -2.02 16.85
CA VAL A 437 15.38 -2.18 15.85
C VAL A 437 16.12 -3.51 16.03
N TRP A 438 16.40 -3.89 17.28
CA TRP A 438 17.03 -5.17 17.58
C TRP A 438 16.16 -6.35 17.14
N ASP A 439 14.87 -6.31 17.46
CA ASP A 439 13.91 -7.35 17.11
C ASP A 439 13.79 -7.55 15.59
N LEU A 440 13.74 -6.45 14.85
CA LEU A 440 13.56 -6.45 13.39
C LEU A 440 14.87 -6.54 12.58
N SER A 441 16.03 -6.60 13.26
CA SER A 441 17.31 -6.53 12.54
C SER A 441 17.59 -7.73 11.64
N THR A 442 17.01 -8.91 11.92
CA THR A 442 17.15 -10.09 11.07
C THR A 442 16.39 -9.88 9.75
N VAL A 443 15.11 -9.52 9.80
CA VAL A 443 14.33 -9.25 8.58
C VAL A 443 14.89 -8.07 7.78
N ALA A 444 15.47 -7.08 8.46
CA ALA A 444 16.15 -5.98 7.78
C ALA A 444 17.36 -6.47 6.97
N ALA A 445 18.20 -7.32 7.57
CA ALA A 445 19.35 -7.91 6.89
C ALA A 445 18.90 -8.81 5.72
N GLU A 446 17.91 -9.68 5.93
CA GLU A 446 17.38 -10.59 4.90
C GLU A 446 16.85 -9.81 3.69
N LYS A 447 16.13 -8.69 3.91
CA LYS A 447 15.63 -7.83 2.83
C LYS A 447 16.73 -7.05 2.13
N HIS A 448 17.71 -6.55 2.87
CA HIS A 448 18.88 -5.85 2.31
C HIS A 448 19.68 -6.80 1.40
N ASP A 449 20.04 -7.97 1.92
CA ASP A 449 20.81 -8.99 1.21
C ASP A 449 20.07 -9.49 -0.04
N TRP A 450 18.74 -9.50 -0.02
CA TRP A 450 17.96 -9.87 -1.20
C TRP A 450 18.17 -8.88 -2.34
N PHE A 451 18.10 -7.56 -2.08
CA PHE A 451 18.32 -6.54 -3.09
C PHE A 451 19.77 -6.50 -3.58
N ASP A 452 20.75 -6.70 -2.69
CA ASP A 452 22.17 -6.75 -3.06
C ASP A 452 22.46 -7.96 -3.97
N ARG A 453 21.88 -9.12 -3.68
CA ARG A 453 21.97 -10.30 -4.56
C ARG A 453 21.30 -10.05 -5.90
N ALA A 454 20.10 -9.51 -5.92
CA ALA A 454 19.39 -9.19 -7.15
C ALA A 454 20.15 -8.21 -8.05
N MET A 455 20.96 -7.30 -7.45
CA MET A 455 21.88 -6.43 -8.20
C MET A 455 23.06 -7.19 -8.82
N ALA A 456 23.58 -8.19 -8.13
CA ALA A 456 24.77 -8.93 -8.55
C ALA A 456 24.47 -10.04 -9.56
N GLU A 457 23.23 -10.56 -9.54
CA GLU A 457 22.83 -11.67 -10.42
C GLU A 457 22.37 -11.17 -11.79
N PRO A 458 22.63 -11.94 -12.88
CA PRO A 458 22.06 -11.66 -14.19
C PRO A 458 20.53 -11.79 -14.13
N VAL A 459 19.84 -11.11 -15.04
CA VAL A 459 18.38 -11.21 -15.18
C VAL A 459 17.98 -12.68 -15.33
N GLU A 460 17.04 -13.15 -14.54
CA GLU A 460 16.35 -14.40 -14.83
C GLU A 460 15.78 -14.33 -16.26
N ASN A 461 15.89 -15.44 -17.02
CA ASN A 461 15.41 -15.50 -18.40
C ASN A 461 16.10 -14.54 -19.38
N VAL A 462 17.43 -14.36 -19.28
CA VAL A 462 18.22 -13.59 -20.26
C VAL A 462 17.91 -14.02 -21.69
N ALA A 463 17.77 -15.33 -21.93
CA ALA A 463 17.40 -15.88 -23.22
C ALA A 463 16.04 -15.38 -23.70
N PHE A 464 15.01 -15.36 -22.83
CA PHE A 464 13.71 -14.81 -23.17
C PHE A 464 13.80 -13.35 -23.59
N HIS A 465 14.47 -12.51 -22.79
CA HIS A 465 14.61 -11.09 -23.07
C HIS A 465 15.42 -10.81 -24.34
N SER A 466 16.47 -11.59 -24.61
CA SER A 466 17.27 -11.41 -25.83
C SER A 466 16.53 -11.84 -27.09
N MET A 467 15.74 -12.92 -27.02
CA MET A 467 14.96 -13.43 -28.14
C MET A 467 13.71 -12.60 -28.46
N THR A 468 13.15 -11.92 -27.46
CA THR A 468 11.94 -11.12 -27.60
C THR A 468 12.21 -9.61 -27.72
N SER A 469 13.47 -9.18 -27.61
CA SER A 469 13.84 -7.78 -27.80
C SER A 469 13.54 -7.31 -29.22
N GLY A 470 12.84 -6.19 -29.33
CA GLY A 470 12.45 -5.61 -30.62
C GLY A 470 11.25 -6.27 -31.32
N ILE A 471 10.59 -7.22 -30.66
CA ILE A 471 9.38 -7.90 -31.19
C ILE A 471 8.24 -6.91 -31.47
N GLY A 472 8.25 -5.74 -30.84
CA GLY A 472 7.29 -4.66 -31.06
C GLY A 472 7.54 -3.85 -32.36
N ALA A 473 8.68 -4.04 -33.04
CA ALA A 473 8.98 -3.25 -34.22
C ALA A 473 8.00 -3.55 -35.37
N GLY A 474 7.19 -2.55 -35.72
CA GLY A 474 6.13 -2.69 -36.71
C GLY A 474 4.83 -3.34 -36.24
N HIS A 475 4.79 -3.89 -35.04
CA HIS A 475 3.59 -4.51 -34.45
C HIS A 475 2.87 -3.57 -33.48
N THR A 476 1.57 -3.81 -33.28
CA THR A 476 0.69 -2.99 -32.41
C THR A 476 0.18 -3.75 -31.19
N SER A 477 0.18 -5.08 -31.25
CA SER A 477 -0.39 -5.90 -30.18
C SER A 477 0.37 -7.22 -29.97
N LEU A 478 0.35 -7.70 -28.73
CA LEU A 478 0.75 -9.05 -28.34
C LEU A 478 -0.51 -9.77 -27.86
N LEU A 479 -0.99 -10.72 -28.67
CA LEU A 479 -2.24 -11.41 -28.44
C LEU A 479 -2.00 -12.87 -28.04
N ALA A 480 -2.45 -13.23 -26.86
CA ALA A 480 -2.44 -14.61 -26.43
C ALA A 480 -3.63 -15.37 -27.03
N ALA A 481 -3.38 -16.59 -27.48
CA ALA A 481 -4.40 -17.50 -28.01
C ALA A 481 -4.61 -18.68 -27.05
N GLY A 482 -5.80 -18.76 -26.49
CA GLY A 482 -6.17 -19.77 -25.50
C GLY A 482 -5.69 -19.45 -24.08
N GLU A 483 -5.54 -20.48 -23.27
CA GLU A 483 -5.09 -20.32 -21.88
C GLU A 483 -3.59 -19.98 -21.80
N VAL A 484 -3.26 -19.09 -20.89
CA VAL A 484 -1.87 -18.72 -20.58
C VAL A 484 -1.56 -19.17 -19.16
N ARG A 485 -0.43 -19.82 -18.98
CA ARG A 485 0.06 -20.25 -17.65
C ARG A 485 0.27 -19.04 -16.75
N ASP A 486 -0.17 -19.14 -15.50
CA ASP A 486 -0.09 -18.04 -14.50
C ASP A 486 1.33 -17.51 -14.30
N ASP A 487 2.33 -18.39 -14.37
CA ASP A 487 3.75 -18.03 -14.22
C ASP A 487 4.30 -17.25 -15.44
N ARG A 488 3.62 -17.25 -16.59
CA ARG A 488 4.01 -16.53 -17.81
C ARG A 488 3.17 -15.29 -18.07
N LEU A 489 1.97 -15.21 -17.49
CA LEU A 489 1.04 -14.10 -17.71
C LEU A 489 1.68 -12.72 -17.49
N ARG A 490 2.36 -12.56 -16.34
CA ARG A 490 2.97 -11.27 -15.96
C ARG A 490 4.20 -10.97 -16.80
N LEU A 491 4.99 -11.98 -17.11
CA LEU A 491 6.17 -11.84 -17.96
C LEU A 491 5.78 -11.35 -19.37
N LEU A 492 4.75 -11.94 -19.97
CA LEU A 492 4.24 -11.54 -21.28
C LEU A 492 3.61 -10.13 -21.27
N ALA A 493 2.91 -9.78 -20.18
CA ALA A 493 2.36 -8.43 -20.01
C ALA A 493 3.47 -7.36 -19.84
N ILE A 494 4.56 -7.69 -19.12
CA ILE A 494 5.75 -6.83 -19.01
C ILE A 494 6.42 -6.67 -20.38
N LEU A 495 6.56 -7.77 -21.13
CA LEU A 495 7.09 -7.74 -22.50
C LEU A 495 6.26 -6.80 -23.38
N ALA A 496 4.94 -7.00 -23.44
CA ALA A 496 4.05 -6.14 -24.22
C ALA A 496 4.22 -4.67 -23.84
N GLY A 497 4.26 -4.36 -22.54
CA GLY A 497 4.43 -3.00 -22.06
C GLY A 497 5.80 -2.38 -22.39
N LYS A 498 6.90 -3.14 -22.35
CA LYS A 498 8.25 -2.69 -22.73
C LYS A 498 8.37 -2.43 -24.24
N GLU A 499 7.76 -3.28 -25.04
CA GLU A 499 7.78 -3.20 -26.50
C GLU A 499 6.70 -2.26 -27.06
N GLY A 500 5.90 -1.62 -26.23
CA GLY A 500 4.87 -0.66 -26.64
C GLY A 500 3.61 -1.28 -27.22
N LEU A 501 3.41 -2.59 -27.02
CA LEU A 501 2.28 -3.36 -27.56
C LEU A 501 1.06 -3.31 -26.60
N SER A 502 -0.14 -3.32 -27.16
CA SER A 502 -1.36 -3.65 -26.44
C SER A 502 -1.49 -5.16 -26.25
N THR A 503 -2.34 -5.63 -25.31
CA THR A 503 -2.48 -7.08 -25.08
C THR A 503 -3.89 -7.46 -24.61
N ASN A 504 -4.36 -8.64 -25.03
CA ASN A 504 -5.60 -9.25 -24.53
C ASN A 504 -5.41 -9.99 -23.20
N LEU A 505 -4.22 -9.91 -22.60
CA LEU A 505 -3.95 -10.43 -21.27
C LEU A 505 -4.58 -9.52 -20.21
N ASP A 506 -5.26 -10.14 -19.23
CA ASP A 506 -5.78 -9.43 -18.08
C ASP A 506 -4.90 -9.67 -16.87
N ILE A 507 -4.25 -8.61 -16.42
CA ILE A 507 -3.43 -8.57 -15.21
C ILE A 507 -4.16 -7.90 -14.04
N ALA A 508 -5.43 -7.53 -14.22
CA ALA A 508 -6.21 -6.87 -13.18
C ALA A 508 -6.68 -7.86 -12.11
N VAL A 509 -6.83 -7.36 -10.88
CA VAL A 509 -7.29 -8.17 -9.73
C VAL A 509 -8.79 -8.47 -9.81
N SER A 510 -9.54 -7.73 -10.65
CA SER A 510 -11.00 -7.84 -10.71
C SER A 510 -11.58 -7.44 -12.06
N GLY A 511 -12.62 -8.12 -12.46
CA GLY A 511 -13.69 -7.61 -13.36
C GLY A 511 -13.58 -7.92 -14.83
N SER A 512 -12.40 -8.09 -15.41
CA SER A 512 -12.23 -8.32 -16.86
C SER A 512 -11.77 -9.74 -17.22
N ARG A 513 -11.58 -10.62 -16.23
CA ARG A 513 -11.04 -11.98 -16.48
C ARG A 513 -11.85 -12.81 -17.44
N ASP A 514 -13.17 -12.79 -17.32
CA ASP A 514 -14.05 -13.56 -18.22
C ASP A 514 -14.02 -12.99 -19.63
N ALA A 515 -14.09 -11.67 -19.78
CA ALA A 515 -13.97 -10.99 -21.06
C ALA A 515 -12.60 -11.26 -21.72
N SER A 516 -11.52 -11.16 -20.96
CA SER A 516 -10.17 -11.47 -21.45
C SER A 516 -10.01 -12.94 -21.84
N ALA A 517 -10.64 -13.88 -21.13
CA ALA A 517 -10.67 -15.29 -21.52
C ALA A 517 -11.42 -15.50 -22.85
N MET A 518 -12.56 -14.82 -23.04
CA MET A 518 -13.29 -14.83 -24.32
C MET A 518 -12.43 -14.24 -25.44
N ASN A 519 -11.79 -13.09 -25.24
CA ASN A 519 -10.93 -12.46 -26.24
C ASN A 519 -9.74 -13.36 -26.66
N ARG A 520 -9.18 -14.12 -25.70
CA ARG A 520 -8.14 -15.11 -26.00
C ARG A 520 -8.67 -16.33 -26.78
N ALA A 521 -9.91 -16.75 -26.46
CA ALA A 521 -10.58 -17.82 -27.21
C ALA A 521 -10.90 -17.39 -28.64
N ASP A 522 -11.37 -16.15 -28.84
CA ASP A 522 -11.62 -15.57 -30.16
C ASP A 522 -10.30 -15.47 -30.99
N THR A 523 -9.21 -15.07 -30.35
CA THR A 523 -7.87 -15.08 -30.96
C THR A 523 -7.47 -16.49 -31.41
N ALA A 524 -7.70 -17.49 -30.57
CA ALA A 524 -7.41 -18.89 -30.92
C ALA A 524 -8.28 -19.37 -32.09
N ALA A 525 -9.58 -19.04 -32.11
CA ALA A 525 -10.49 -19.37 -33.20
C ALA A 525 -10.09 -18.69 -34.51
N LEU A 526 -9.66 -17.43 -34.49
CA LEU A 526 -9.14 -16.72 -35.65
C LEU A 526 -7.96 -17.48 -36.26
N LEU A 527 -6.96 -17.85 -35.46
CA LEU A 527 -5.78 -18.57 -35.95
C LEU A 527 -6.15 -19.97 -36.47
N GLN A 528 -7.08 -20.67 -35.84
CA GLN A 528 -7.56 -21.98 -36.29
C GLN A 528 -8.27 -21.89 -37.67
N SER A 529 -8.89 -20.74 -37.97
CA SER A 529 -9.50 -20.50 -39.31
C SER A 529 -8.48 -20.23 -40.40
N GLY A 530 -7.19 -20.19 -40.12
CA GLY A 530 -6.13 -19.83 -41.06
C GLY A 530 -6.01 -18.33 -41.32
N SER A 531 -6.57 -17.50 -40.42
CA SER A 531 -6.55 -16.04 -40.54
C SER A 531 -5.70 -15.43 -39.43
N TYR A 532 -4.99 -14.33 -39.74
CA TYR A 532 -4.22 -13.58 -38.73
C TYR A 532 -4.18 -12.09 -39.11
N ASP A 533 -3.89 -11.25 -38.11
CA ASP A 533 -3.58 -9.84 -38.29
C ASP A 533 -2.05 -9.67 -38.39
N PRO A 534 -1.51 -9.17 -39.52
CA PRO A 534 -0.06 -8.98 -39.68
C PRO A 534 0.56 -8.05 -38.62
N SER A 535 -0.21 -7.10 -38.08
CA SER A 535 0.25 -6.17 -37.06
C SER A 535 0.28 -6.76 -35.65
N ALA A 536 -0.15 -8.02 -35.46
CA ALA A 536 -0.17 -8.69 -34.16
C ALA A 536 0.98 -9.69 -34.01
N VAL A 537 1.53 -9.75 -32.83
CA VAL A 537 2.38 -10.85 -32.36
C VAL A 537 1.47 -11.82 -31.59
N TYR A 538 1.48 -13.08 -31.95
CA TYR A 538 0.69 -14.13 -31.31
C TYR A 538 1.56 -14.95 -30.37
N VAL A 539 1.00 -15.33 -29.24
CA VAL A 539 1.70 -16.15 -28.23
C VAL A 539 0.77 -17.18 -27.61
N THR A 540 1.31 -18.34 -27.32
CA THR A 540 0.68 -19.37 -26.50
C THR A 540 1.69 -19.98 -25.54
N THR A 541 1.22 -20.58 -24.44
CA THR A 541 2.06 -21.38 -23.52
C THR A 541 1.81 -22.87 -23.69
N ASP A 542 1.06 -23.28 -24.72
CA ASP A 542 0.77 -24.66 -25.09
C ASP A 542 1.49 -25.01 -26.39
N GLU A 543 2.47 -25.92 -26.29
CA GLU A 543 3.24 -26.38 -27.44
C GLU A 543 2.38 -27.04 -28.51
N SER A 544 1.34 -27.77 -28.12
CA SER A 544 0.46 -28.47 -29.06
C SER A 544 -0.35 -27.47 -29.92
N VAL A 545 -0.77 -26.37 -29.36
CA VAL A 545 -1.43 -25.27 -30.08
C VAL A 545 -0.45 -24.61 -31.08
N TRP A 546 0.78 -24.38 -30.63
CA TRP A 546 1.81 -23.78 -31.51
C TRP A 546 2.21 -24.68 -32.68
N LEU A 547 2.30 -26.00 -32.47
CA LEU A 547 2.56 -26.97 -33.53
C LEU A 547 1.40 -27.02 -34.56
N GLN A 548 0.13 -26.83 -34.11
CA GLN A 548 -1.01 -26.68 -35.00
C GLN A 548 -0.88 -25.42 -35.85
N TRP A 549 -0.45 -24.28 -35.28
CA TRP A 549 -0.23 -23.06 -36.07
C TRP A 549 0.80 -23.28 -37.17
N GLN A 550 1.92 -23.96 -36.88
CA GLN A 550 2.94 -24.29 -37.88
C GLN A 550 2.37 -25.15 -39.02
N GLN A 551 1.39 -26.01 -38.74
CA GLN A 551 0.72 -26.81 -39.79
C GLN A 551 -0.28 -25.96 -40.57
N ILE A 552 -1.10 -25.14 -39.92
CA ILE A 552 -2.11 -24.29 -40.57
C ILE A 552 -1.45 -23.27 -41.50
N PHE A 553 -0.37 -22.68 -41.08
CA PHE A 553 0.35 -21.63 -41.83
C PHE A 553 1.60 -22.16 -42.56
N ALA A 554 1.65 -23.48 -42.80
CA ALA A 554 2.75 -24.08 -43.52
C ALA A 554 2.86 -23.50 -44.94
N GLY A 555 4.02 -22.90 -45.28
CA GLY A 555 4.26 -22.25 -46.55
C GLY A 555 3.93 -20.76 -46.62
N ASP A 556 3.56 -20.14 -45.53
CA ASP A 556 3.46 -18.67 -45.44
C ASP A 556 4.84 -18.09 -45.06
N ASP A 557 5.61 -17.66 -46.06
CA ASP A 557 6.96 -17.13 -45.87
C ASP A 557 6.99 -15.76 -45.16
N ALA A 558 5.82 -15.12 -44.94
CA ALA A 558 5.71 -13.88 -44.19
C ALA A 558 5.76 -14.11 -42.70
N LEU A 559 5.53 -15.34 -42.24
CA LEU A 559 5.47 -15.67 -40.81
C LEU A 559 6.76 -16.27 -40.26
N THR A 560 7.12 -15.93 -39.05
CA THR A 560 8.18 -16.58 -38.29
C THR A 560 7.66 -17.17 -36.99
N PHE A 561 8.26 -18.29 -36.61
CA PHE A 561 7.92 -19.05 -35.40
C PHE A 561 9.17 -19.22 -34.54
N PHE A 562 9.07 -18.91 -33.26
CA PHE A 562 10.17 -19.15 -32.32
C PHE A 562 9.66 -19.44 -30.93
N VAL A 563 10.54 -19.96 -30.09
CA VAL A 563 10.24 -20.33 -28.68
C VAL A 563 11.20 -19.60 -27.76
N ALA A 564 10.66 -18.98 -26.72
CA ALA A 564 11.43 -18.35 -25.66
C ALA A 564 10.81 -18.70 -24.30
N ASP A 565 11.54 -19.40 -23.45
CA ASP A 565 11.17 -19.79 -22.08
C ASP A 565 9.73 -20.37 -21.97
N SER A 566 9.47 -21.42 -22.75
CA SER A 566 8.13 -22.08 -22.81
C SER A 566 6.97 -21.14 -23.19
N CYS A 567 7.28 -20.01 -23.84
CA CYS A 567 6.35 -19.19 -24.58
C CYS A 567 6.62 -19.40 -26.07
N TYR A 568 5.59 -19.67 -26.82
CA TYR A 568 5.61 -20.04 -28.23
C TYR A 568 5.03 -18.91 -29.06
N PHE A 569 5.85 -18.32 -29.94
CA PHE A 569 5.51 -17.09 -30.67
C PHE A 569 5.30 -17.36 -32.15
N MET A 570 4.40 -16.57 -32.75
CA MET A 570 4.22 -16.40 -34.19
C MET A 570 4.05 -14.91 -34.51
N LEU A 571 4.76 -14.41 -35.50
CA LEU A 571 4.65 -13.01 -35.93
C LEU A 571 4.94 -12.86 -37.44
N CYS A 572 4.43 -11.78 -38.02
CA CYS A 572 4.73 -11.40 -39.41
C CYS A 572 6.08 -10.68 -39.47
N LEU A 573 6.94 -11.06 -40.43
CA LEU A 573 8.26 -10.44 -40.61
C LEU A 573 8.20 -9.02 -41.19
N ASN A 574 7.14 -8.70 -41.93
CA ASN A 574 6.91 -7.41 -42.55
C ASN A 574 5.46 -6.97 -42.27
N PRO A 575 5.15 -6.54 -41.08
CA PRO A 575 3.80 -6.18 -40.67
C PRO A 575 3.26 -4.89 -41.32
#